data_0c24a7ace11d996204621133b31e5504
#
_entry.id   0c24a7ace11d996204621133b31e5504
#
_cell.length_a   1.000
_cell.length_b   1.000
_cell.length_c   1.000
_cell.angle_alpha   90.00
_cell.angle_beta   90.00
_cell.angle_gamma   90.00
#
_symmetry.space_group_name_H-M   'P 1'
#
loop_
_entity.id
_entity.type
_entity.pdbx_description
1 polymer ?
#
loop_
_entity_poly.entity_id
_entity_poly.type
_entity_poly.pdbx_seq_one_letter_code
_entity_poly.pdbx_strand_id
1 'polypeptide(L)'
;MEEVKAAVIQFTKDRDWDQFHSPVNLAKSIAIESGELLECFQWGDDYNKDDVCRELADVVNYAILLANKLDVSLEDIVMEKLEENSKKYPVDKSKGNSKKYTEL
;
A
#
# COMPACT_ATOMS: atom_id res chain seq x y z
N MET A 1 -4.15 -13.97 -3.62
CA MET A 1 -3.76 -13.02 -2.55
C MET A 1 -3.81 -13.63 -1.16
N GLU A 2 -4.70 -14.56 -0.91
CA GLU A 2 -4.80 -15.20 0.41
C GLU A 2 -3.54 -15.94 0.83
N GLU A 3 -2.88 -16.65 -0.07
CA GLU A 3 -1.61 -17.32 0.22
C GLU A 3 -0.51 -16.33 0.57
N VAL A 4 -0.45 -15.20 -0.12
CA VAL A 4 0.54 -14.15 0.14
C VAL A 4 0.29 -13.52 1.51
N LYS A 5 -0.97 -13.21 1.82
CA LYS A 5 -1.33 -12.62 3.11
C LYS A 5 -0.98 -13.56 4.25
N ALA A 6 -1.31 -14.83 4.13
CA ALA A 6 -0.99 -15.84 5.14
C ALA A 6 0.52 -15.95 5.35
N ALA A 7 1.29 -15.94 4.28
CA ALA A 7 2.75 -16.02 4.35
C ALA A 7 3.37 -14.80 5.05
N VAL A 8 2.89 -13.60 4.75
CA VAL A 8 3.37 -12.35 5.37
C VAL A 8 3.07 -12.35 6.87
N ILE A 9 1.85 -12.74 7.25
CA ILE A 9 1.44 -12.79 8.66
C ILE A 9 2.27 -13.84 9.41
N GLN A 10 2.43 -15.02 8.84
CA GLN A 10 3.19 -16.09 9.47
C GLN A 10 4.67 -15.72 9.65
N PHE A 11 5.24 -15.01 8.68
CA PHE A 11 6.62 -14.53 8.75
C PHE A 11 6.87 -13.70 10.02
N THR A 12 5.93 -12.82 10.37
CA THR A 12 6.05 -11.98 11.56
C THR A 12 5.80 -12.77 12.85
N LYS A 13 4.88 -13.72 12.81
CA LYS A 13 4.59 -14.59 13.97
C LYS A 13 5.78 -15.47 14.32
N ASP A 14 6.42 -16.05 13.32
CA ASP A 14 7.59 -16.92 13.54
C ASP A 14 8.74 -16.18 14.23
N ARG A 15 8.82 -14.87 14.06
CA ARG A 15 9.86 -14.00 14.62
C ARG A 15 9.44 -13.26 15.87
N ASP A 16 8.22 -13.50 16.30
CA ASP A 16 7.62 -12.80 17.45
C ASP A 16 7.62 -11.28 17.27
N TRP A 17 7.48 -10.82 16.04
CA TRP A 17 7.44 -9.40 15.69
C TRP A 17 6.05 -8.80 15.85
N ASP A 18 5.03 -9.65 15.88
CA ASP A 18 3.63 -9.22 16.04
C ASP A 18 3.45 -8.32 17.26
N GLN A 19 4.19 -8.59 18.34
CA GLN A 19 4.13 -7.80 19.57
C GLN A 19 4.52 -6.32 19.35
N PHE A 20 5.31 -6.02 18.33
CA PHE A 20 5.75 -4.65 18.02
C PHE A 20 4.86 -3.97 16.98
N HIS A 21 3.95 -4.70 16.36
CA HIS A 21 3.16 -4.26 15.23
C HIS A 21 1.80 -3.69 15.65
N SER A 22 1.83 -2.58 16.40
CA SER A 22 0.61 -1.80 16.63
C SER A 22 0.18 -1.12 15.33
N PRO A 23 -1.10 -0.73 15.19
CA PRO A 23 -1.54 0.02 14.01
C PRO A 23 -0.70 1.26 13.74
N VAL A 24 -0.31 2.00 14.77
CA VAL A 24 0.54 3.21 14.64
C VAL A 24 1.91 2.84 14.08
N ASN A 25 2.54 1.79 14.63
CA ASN A 25 3.87 1.38 14.18
C ASN A 25 3.83 0.86 12.74
N LEU A 26 2.78 0.14 12.37
CA LEU A 26 2.62 -0.33 11.00
C LEU A 26 2.38 0.83 10.02
N ALA A 27 1.59 1.83 10.41
CA ALA A 27 1.40 3.03 9.59
C ALA A 27 2.72 3.77 9.38
N LYS A 28 3.53 3.90 10.43
CA LYS A 28 4.87 4.49 10.33
C LYS A 28 5.76 3.69 9.37
N SER A 29 5.71 2.37 9.46
CA SER A 29 6.49 1.50 8.58
C SER A 29 6.07 1.66 7.12
N ILE A 30 4.79 1.79 6.83
CA ILE A 30 4.30 2.06 5.47
C ILE A 30 4.92 3.36 4.95
N ALA A 31 4.93 4.42 5.75
CA ALA A 31 5.51 5.71 5.35
C ALA A 31 7.01 5.60 5.11
N ILE A 32 7.74 4.90 5.99
CA ILE A 32 9.18 4.68 5.85
C ILE A 32 9.50 3.92 4.57
N GLU A 33 8.79 2.81 4.32
CA GLU A 33 9.02 2.00 3.12
C GLU A 33 8.60 2.75 1.85
N SER A 34 7.58 3.59 1.91
CA SER A 34 7.22 4.46 0.80
C SER A 34 8.35 5.45 0.49
N GLY A 35 9.05 5.93 1.52
CA GLY A 35 10.24 6.76 1.35
C GLY A 35 11.39 6.02 0.68
N GLU A 36 11.62 4.76 1.05
CA GLU A 36 12.65 3.93 0.43
C GLU A 36 12.32 3.64 -1.04
N LEU A 37 11.03 3.43 -1.35
CA LEU A 37 10.58 3.32 -2.73
C LEU A 37 10.90 4.60 -3.51
N LEU A 38 10.62 5.76 -2.91
CA LEU A 38 10.92 7.05 -3.52
C LEU A 38 12.43 7.24 -3.76
N GLU A 39 13.29 6.75 -2.87
CA GLU A 39 14.74 6.83 -3.02
C GLU A 39 15.24 6.15 -4.30
N CYS A 40 14.53 5.14 -4.79
CA CYS A 40 14.88 4.48 -6.05
C CYS A 40 14.89 5.47 -7.24
N PHE A 41 14.22 6.60 -7.11
CA PHE A 41 14.07 7.62 -8.15
C PHE A 41 14.75 8.94 -7.76
N GLN A 42 15.58 8.94 -6.72
CA GLN A 42 16.17 10.16 -6.14
C GLN A 42 16.91 11.02 -7.15
N TRP A 43 17.58 10.38 -8.10
CA TRP A 43 18.47 11.07 -9.04
C TRP A 43 17.89 11.18 -10.45
N GLY A 44 16.61 10.99 -10.61
CA GLY A 44 15.90 11.13 -11.88
C GLY A 44 15.01 9.96 -12.21
N ASP A 45 14.61 9.85 -13.45
CA ASP A 45 13.68 8.83 -13.93
C ASP A 45 14.33 7.45 -14.15
N ASP A 46 15.66 7.41 -14.20
CA ASP A 46 16.37 6.13 -14.31
C ASP A 46 16.32 5.37 -13.00
N TYR A 47 15.97 4.11 -13.08
CA TYR A 47 15.81 3.28 -11.88
C TYR A 47 16.20 1.83 -12.16
N ASN A 48 16.55 1.12 -11.11
CA ASN A 48 16.74 -0.32 -11.16
C ASN A 48 15.41 -1.01 -10.83
N LYS A 49 14.88 -1.74 -11.80
CA LYS A 49 13.57 -2.39 -11.66
C LYS A 49 13.50 -3.34 -10.47
N ASP A 50 14.56 -4.11 -10.22
CA ASP A 50 14.57 -5.08 -9.13
C ASP A 50 14.52 -4.37 -7.77
N ASP A 51 15.22 -3.25 -7.63
CA ASP A 51 15.17 -2.44 -6.40
C ASP A 51 13.77 -1.87 -6.17
N VAL A 52 13.16 -1.33 -7.22
CA VAL A 52 11.79 -0.79 -7.13
C VAL A 52 10.81 -1.89 -6.72
N CYS A 53 10.92 -3.07 -7.32
CA CYS A 53 10.05 -4.20 -6.98
C CYS A 53 10.20 -4.63 -5.51
N ARG A 54 11.44 -4.67 -4.99
CA ARG A 54 11.68 -5.02 -3.58
C ARG A 54 11.05 -4.00 -2.64
N GLU A 55 11.24 -2.72 -2.91
CA GLU A 55 10.68 -1.66 -2.05
C GLU A 55 9.16 -1.59 -2.14
N LEU A 56 8.62 -1.79 -3.34
CA LEU A 56 7.16 -1.88 -3.51
C LEU A 56 6.58 -3.07 -2.71
N ALA A 57 7.26 -4.21 -2.74
CA ALA A 57 6.85 -5.39 -1.98
C ALA A 57 6.80 -5.09 -0.47
N ASP A 58 7.78 -4.35 0.06
CA ASP A 58 7.80 -4.00 1.48
C ASP A 58 6.64 -3.08 1.85
N VAL A 59 6.28 -2.13 0.99
CA VAL A 59 5.10 -1.27 1.21
C VAL A 59 3.84 -2.13 1.33
N VAL A 60 3.66 -3.09 0.42
CA VAL A 60 2.49 -3.98 0.42
C VAL A 60 2.51 -4.92 1.63
N ASN A 61 3.67 -5.43 2.03
CA ASN A 61 3.80 -6.28 3.21
C ASN A 61 3.27 -5.58 4.46
N TYR A 62 3.65 -4.33 4.68
CA TYR A 62 3.15 -3.57 5.83
C TYR A 62 1.67 -3.20 5.70
N ALA A 63 1.17 -2.97 4.48
CA ALA A 63 -0.26 -2.77 4.25
C ALA A 63 -1.08 -4.02 4.63
N ILE A 64 -0.59 -5.20 4.27
CA ILE A 64 -1.20 -6.48 4.65
C ILE A 64 -1.24 -6.64 6.17
N LEU A 65 -0.11 -6.34 6.84
CA LEU A 65 -0.02 -6.46 8.29
C LEU A 65 -0.96 -5.48 9.00
N LEU A 66 -1.07 -4.26 8.50
CA LEU A 66 -1.99 -3.27 9.08
C LEU A 66 -3.45 -3.70 8.92
N ALA A 67 -3.84 -4.16 7.74
CA ALA A 67 -5.19 -4.66 7.51
C ALA A 67 -5.52 -5.82 8.45
N ASN A 68 -4.55 -6.72 8.66
CA ASN A 68 -4.71 -7.83 9.61
C ASN A 68 -4.91 -7.34 11.04
N LYS A 69 -4.16 -6.34 11.48
CA LYS A 69 -4.31 -5.77 12.82
C LYS A 69 -5.65 -5.06 13.02
N LEU A 70 -6.18 -4.45 11.96
CA LEU A 70 -7.49 -3.79 11.99
C LEU A 70 -8.65 -4.77 11.80
N ASP A 71 -8.34 -6.04 11.58
CA ASP A 71 -9.31 -7.10 11.33
C ASP A 71 -10.23 -6.77 10.14
N VAL A 72 -9.63 -6.31 9.06
CA VAL A 72 -10.34 -6.01 7.81
C VAL A 72 -9.70 -6.74 6.64
N SER A 73 -10.49 -7.00 5.61
CA SER A 73 -9.99 -7.54 4.34
C SER A 73 -9.40 -6.42 3.50
N LEU A 74 -8.11 -6.53 3.17
CA LEU A 74 -7.44 -5.52 2.34
C LEU A 74 -8.12 -5.38 0.98
N GLU A 75 -8.53 -6.50 0.35
CA GLU A 75 -9.24 -6.45 -0.92
C GLU A 75 -10.55 -5.68 -0.81
N ASP A 76 -11.31 -5.93 0.25
CA ASP A 76 -12.61 -5.29 0.45
C ASP A 76 -12.49 -3.78 0.62
N ILE A 77 -11.55 -3.32 1.46
CA ILE A 77 -11.39 -1.88 1.66
C ILE A 77 -10.86 -1.18 0.40
N VAL A 78 -10.04 -1.85 -0.39
CA VAL A 78 -9.58 -1.33 -1.69
C VAL A 78 -10.76 -1.19 -2.65
N MET A 79 -11.60 -2.22 -2.75
CA MET A 79 -12.77 -2.19 -3.63
C MET A 79 -13.78 -1.12 -3.21
N GLU A 80 -14.02 -0.98 -1.90
CA GLU A 80 -14.89 0.07 -1.37
C GLU A 80 -14.37 1.46 -1.72
N LYS A 81 -13.06 1.66 -1.61
CA LYS A 81 -12.45 2.95 -1.94
C LYS A 81 -12.51 3.24 -3.43
N LEU A 82 -12.36 2.23 -4.28
CA LEU A 82 -12.53 2.39 -5.73
C LEU A 82 -13.94 2.83 -6.08
N GLU A 83 -14.94 2.28 -5.42
CA GLU A 83 -16.33 2.69 -5.63
C GLU A 83 -16.55 4.15 -5.22
N GLU A 84 -16.03 4.55 -4.07
CA GLU A 84 -16.07 5.94 -3.62
C GLU A 84 -15.39 6.87 -4.63
N ASN A 85 -14.21 6.48 -5.11
CA ASN A 85 -13.44 7.26 -6.07
C ASN A 85 -14.15 7.36 -7.43
N SER A 86 -14.87 6.33 -7.84
CA SER A 86 -15.62 6.35 -9.11
C SER A 86 -16.73 7.38 -9.09
N LYS A 87 -17.29 7.66 -7.93
CA LYS A 87 -18.30 8.72 -7.77
C LYS A 87 -17.68 10.11 -7.82
N LYS A 88 -16.47 10.28 -7.27
CA LYS A 88 -15.73 11.55 -7.31
C LYS A 88 -15.15 11.85 -8.70
N TYR A 89 -14.80 10.81 -9.43
CA TYR A 89 -14.12 10.87 -10.74
C TYR A 89 -14.90 10.09 -11.79
N PRO A 90 -16.12 10.56 -12.16
CA PRO A 90 -16.87 9.87 -13.21
C PRO A 90 -16.11 9.92 -14.53
N VAL A 91 -16.19 8.84 -15.31
CA VAL A 91 -15.38 8.65 -16.54
C VAL A 91 -15.53 9.81 -17.51
N ASP A 92 -16.73 10.30 -17.72
CA ASP A 92 -17.03 11.38 -18.67
C ASP A 92 -16.32 12.69 -18.31
N LYS A 93 -16.06 12.95 -17.02
CA LYS A 93 -15.41 14.17 -16.55
C LYS A 93 -13.93 14.00 -16.30
N SER A 94 -13.47 12.77 -16.02
CA SER A 94 -12.12 12.49 -15.55
C SER A 94 -11.21 11.98 -16.65
N LYS A 95 -11.77 11.40 -17.70
CA LYS A 95 -10.98 10.77 -18.76
C LYS A 95 -10.06 11.79 -19.44
N GLY A 96 -8.78 11.48 -19.46
CA GLY A 96 -7.79 12.28 -20.15
C GLY A 96 -7.28 13.50 -19.39
N ASN A 97 -7.65 13.67 -18.11
CA ASN A 97 -7.08 14.74 -17.29
C ASN A 97 -6.80 14.25 -15.86
N SER A 98 -5.96 14.99 -15.14
CA SER A 98 -5.55 14.68 -13.78
C SER A 98 -6.09 15.67 -12.74
N LYS A 99 -7.14 16.39 -13.06
CA LYS A 99 -7.73 17.36 -12.15
C LYS A 99 -8.33 16.68 -10.92
N LYS A 100 -8.22 17.34 -9.77
CA LYS A 100 -8.87 16.88 -8.56
C LYS A 100 -10.39 16.96 -8.71
N TYR A 101 -11.12 16.07 -8.02
CA TYR A 101 -12.59 15.99 -8.17
C TYR A 101 -13.30 17.31 -7.90
N THR A 102 -12.73 18.16 -7.04
CA THR A 102 -13.29 19.49 -6.73
C THR A 102 -13.19 20.46 -7.90
N GLU A 103 -12.40 20.15 -8.92
CA GLU A 103 -12.17 20.97 -10.11
C GLU A 103 -12.86 20.43 -11.37
N LEU A 104 -13.55 19.31 -11.23
CA LEU A 104 -14.24 18.65 -12.36
C LEU A 104 -15.62 19.24 -12.62
#